data_bb5dd6c6b1b435a06213c7e07d922b5d
#
_entry.id   bb5dd6c6b1b435a06213c7e07d922b5d
#
_cell.length_a   1.000
_cell.length_b   1.000
_cell.length_c   1.000
_cell.angle_alpha   90.00
_cell.angle_beta   90.00
_cell.angle_gamma   90.00
#
_symmetry.space_group_name_H-M   'P 1'
#
loop_
_entity.id
_entity.type
_entity.pdbx_description
1 polymer ?
#
loop_
_entity_poly.entity_id
_entity_poly.type
_entity_poly.pdbx_seq_one_letter_code
_entity_poly.pdbx_strand_id
1 'polypeptide(L)'
;MIGLIEGKVCHLSAPVACIMTASGVGYEIELPLPDFCQLQLDASVAVWTHLHVREDAQLLYGFVKHQERDVFRQLIRINGVGAKMALAMMSTMSAPELKQAVETDNEVALTRVPGIGKKTAQRLLIELKGKFDNIESSGGLFEVLEGMPKSAAGSEGVILAEVESALISLGYRDKEAQKAIKAARETEAGQNIVDTQSLLKLTLQQLSNF
;
A
#
# COMPACT_ATOMS: atom_id res chain seq x y z
N MET A 1 -5.97 11.80 9.40
CA MET A 1 -5.88 10.44 8.81
C MET A 1 -5.02 9.58 9.72
N ILE A 2 -5.45 8.35 10.05
CA ILE A 2 -4.69 7.42 10.89
C ILE A 2 -4.06 6.39 9.95
N GLY A 3 -2.74 6.35 9.86
CA GLY A 3 -2.01 5.55 8.86
C GLY A 3 -1.30 4.31 9.42
N LEU A 4 -0.90 4.37 10.68
CA LEU A 4 -0.24 3.29 11.42
C LEU A 4 -0.62 3.41 12.88
N ILE A 5 -0.86 2.29 13.54
CA ILE A 5 -1.07 2.22 14.99
C ILE A 5 -0.08 1.21 15.54
N GLU A 6 0.71 1.66 16.52
CA GLU A 6 1.62 0.82 17.29
C GLU A 6 1.14 0.76 18.74
N GLY A 7 1.12 -0.45 19.31
CA GLY A 7 0.66 -0.65 20.68
C GLY A 7 0.56 -2.11 21.05
N LYS A 8 -0.08 -2.35 22.21
CA LYS A 8 -0.29 -3.67 22.77
C LYS A 8 -1.70 -4.17 22.45
N VAL A 9 -1.83 -5.40 21.98
CA VAL A 9 -3.13 -6.04 21.76
C VAL A 9 -3.79 -6.30 23.10
N CYS A 10 -4.89 -5.59 23.41
CA CYS A 10 -5.59 -5.71 24.67
C CYS A 10 -6.89 -6.51 24.57
N HIS A 11 -7.45 -6.69 23.38
CA HIS A 11 -8.66 -7.49 23.16
C HIS A 11 -8.69 -8.04 21.73
N LEU A 12 -9.19 -9.27 21.58
CA LEU A 12 -9.39 -9.97 20.30
C LEU A 12 -10.80 -10.52 20.22
N SER A 13 -11.57 -10.09 19.23
CA SER A 13 -12.92 -10.60 18.90
C SER A 13 -13.10 -10.54 17.38
N ALA A 14 -12.80 -11.66 16.70
CA ALA A 14 -12.72 -11.72 15.25
C ALA A 14 -13.95 -11.07 14.53
N PRO A 15 -13.72 -10.24 13.55
CA PRO A 15 -12.46 -9.81 12.93
C PRO A 15 -11.83 -8.55 13.58
N VAL A 16 -12.25 -8.15 14.77
CA VAL A 16 -11.84 -6.90 15.45
C VAL A 16 -10.78 -7.18 16.50
N ALA A 17 -9.69 -6.43 16.47
CA ALA A 17 -8.69 -6.35 17.53
C ALA A 17 -8.69 -4.94 18.14
N CYS A 18 -8.53 -4.87 19.46
CA CYS A 18 -8.28 -3.60 20.15
C CYS A 18 -6.79 -3.47 20.46
N ILE A 19 -6.17 -2.40 19.98
CA ILE A 19 -4.76 -2.09 20.20
C ILE A 19 -4.66 -0.87 21.10
N MET A 20 -4.06 -1.06 22.28
CA MET A 20 -3.80 -0.02 23.27
C MET A 20 -2.46 0.65 22.98
N THR A 21 -2.50 1.94 22.65
CA THR A 21 -1.29 2.74 22.41
C THR A 21 -0.62 3.15 23.72
N ALA A 22 0.64 3.58 23.64
CA ALA A 22 1.38 4.11 24.79
C ALA A 22 0.73 5.32 25.45
N SER A 23 -0.10 6.08 24.69
CA SER A 23 -0.87 7.22 25.20
C SER A 23 -2.12 6.83 25.99
N GLY A 24 -2.44 5.54 26.10
CA GLY A 24 -3.62 5.03 26.80
C GLY A 24 -4.91 5.06 25.99
N VAL A 25 -4.82 5.28 24.67
CA VAL A 25 -5.97 5.20 23.76
C VAL A 25 -6.03 3.82 23.14
N GLY A 26 -7.17 3.13 23.26
CA GLY A 26 -7.46 1.86 22.60
C GLY A 26 -8.17 2.12 21.25
N TYR A 27 -7.65 1.52 20.18
CA TYR A 27 -8.24 1.56 18.85
C TYR A 27 -8.83 0.20 18.49
N GLU A 28 -10.11 0.16 18.14
CA GLU A 28 -10.74 -1.02 17.55
C GLU A 28 -10.49 -1.03 16.03
N ILE A 29 -9.91 -2.12 15.54
CA ILE A 29 -9.45 -2.25 14.17
C ILE A 29 -9.99 -3.55 13.59
N GLU A 30 -10.71 -3.47 12.45
CA GLU A 30 -11.13 -4.66 11.69
C GLU A 30 -9.98 -5.13 10.79
N LEU A 31 -9.60 -6.41 10.86
CA LEU A 31 -8.52 -6.99 10.07
C LEU A 31 -9.04 -8.11 9.15
N PRO A 32 -8.37 -8.37 8.02
CA PRO A 32 -8.54 -9.63 7.29
C PRO A 32 -8.24 -10.82 8.20
N LEU A 33 -8.97 -11.93 8.03
CA LEU A 33 -8.79 -13.09 8.90
C LEU A 33 -7.35 -13.61 8.98
N PRO A 34 -6.56 -13.69 7.89
CA PRO A 34 -5.17 -14.11 7.97
C PRO A 34 -4.32 -13.20 8.86
N ASP A 35 -4.55 -11.89 8.83
CA ASP A 35 -3.84 -10.91 9.66
C ASP A 35 -4.30 -10.99 11.11
N PHE A 36 -5.61 -11.09 11.33
CA PHE A 36 -6.17 -11.26 12.67
C PHE A 36 -5.60 -12.49 13.38
N CYS A 37 -5.45 -13.62 12.67
CA CYS A 37 -4.92 -14.86 13.24
C CYS A 37 -3.43 -14.79 13.62
N GLN A 38 -2.69 -13.78 13.14
CA GLN A 38 -1.29 -13.55 13.54
C GLN A 38 -1.17 -12.79 14.85
N LEU A 39 -2.24 -12.11 15.28
CA LEU A 39 -2.24 -11.32 16.51
C LEU A 39 -2.34 -12.22 17.75
N GLN A 40 -1.61 -11.85 18.78
CA GLN A 40 -1.65 -12.52 20.09
C GLN A 40 -1.99 -11.50 21.17
N LEU A 41 -2.81 -11.90 22.13
CA LEU A 41 -3.15 -11.06 23.26
C LEU A 41 -1.86 -10.69 24.02
N ASP A 42 -1.80 -9.45 24.50
CA ASP A 42 -0.66 -8.88 25.19
C ASP A 42 0.62 -8.67 24.35
N ALA A 43 0.65 -9.07 23.08
CA ALA A 43 1.78 -8.79 22.19
C ALA A 43 1.81 -7.32 21.74
N SER A 44 3.03 -6.79 21.54
CA SER A 44 3.24 -5.50 20.89
C SER A 44 3.20 -5.68 19.36
N VAL A 45 2.41 -4.85 18.69
CA VAL A 45 2.19 -4.92 17.26
C VAL A 45 2.20 -3.52 16.63
N ALA A 46 2.59 -3.46 15.37
CA ALA A 46 2.39 -2.28 14.52
C ALA A 46 1.47 -2.68 13.36
N VAL A 47 0.36 -1.98 13.19
CA VAL A 47 -0.68 -2.30 12.19
C VAL A 47 -0.88 -1.09 11.29
N TRP A 48 -0.71 -1.30 10.00
CA TRP A 48 -1.01 -0.31 8.96
C TRP A 48 -2.51 -0.14 8.85
N THR A 49 -3.00 1.11 8.86
CA THR A 49 -4.43 1.37 8.94
C THR A 49 -4.97 2.19 7.77
N HIS A 50 -6.25 1.96 7.50
CA HIS A 50 -7.07 2.79 6.65
C HIS A 50 -8.27 3.29 7.46
N LEU A 51 -8.36 4.61 7.66
CA LEU A 51 -9.51 5.24 8.30
C LEU A 51 -10.61 5.46 7.24
N HIS A 52 -11.74 4.82 7.45
CA HIS A 52 -12.94 4.96 6.62
C HIS A 52 -14.00 5.78 7.37
N VAL A 53 -14.25 6.98 6.89
CA VAL A 53 -15.20 7.92 7.51
C VAL A 53 -16.50 7.91 6.73
N ARG A 54 -17.61 7.74 7.44
CA ARG A 54 -18.98 7.89 6.95
C ARG A 54 -19.71 8.89 7.82
N GLU A 55 -20.92 9.28 7.44
CA GLU A 55 -21.75 10.22 8.22
C GLU A 55 -22.08 9.66 9.62
N ASP A 56 -22.24 8.33 9.71
CA ASP A 56 -22.70 7.61 10.90
C ASP A 56 -21.60 6.83 11.64
N ALA A 57 -20.40 6.69 11.06
CA ALA A 57 -19.33 5.87 11.62
C ALA A 57 -17.92 6.28 11.17
N GLN A 58 -16.95 6.03 12.06
CA GLN A 58 -15.53 6.05 11.76
C GLN A 58 -14.98 4.66 12.01
N LEU A 59 -14.55 3.98 10.96
CA LEU A 59 -14.08 2.60 11.01
C LEU A 59 -12.58 2.56 10.67
N LEU A 60 -11.83 1.76 11.40
CA LEU A 60 -10.44 1.47 11.11
C LEU A 60 -10.31 0.06 10.57
N TYR A 61 -9.70 -0.05 9.39
CA TYR A 61 -9.29 -1.31 8.79
C TYR A 61 -7.77 -1.45 8.93
N GLY A 62 -7.30 -2.61 9.39
CA GLY A 62 -5.89 -2.84 9.70
C GLY A 62 -5.27 -3.98 8.89
N PHE A 63 -3.96 -3.87 8.67
CA PHE A 63 -3.16 -4.79 7.87
C PHE A 63 -1.78 -4.94 8.50
N VAL A 64 -1.26 -6.15 8.57
CA VAL A 64 0.09 -6.41 9.08
C VAL A 64 1.13 -5.85 8.11
N LYS A 65 0.87 -5.94 6.80
CA LYS A 65 1.77 -5.43 5.77
C LYS A 65 1.22 -4.16 5.10
N HIS A 66 2.13 -3.21 4.84
CA HIS A 66 1.80 -1.97 4.12
C HIS A 66 1.15 -2.23 2.75
N GLN A 67 1.68 -3.19 2.01
CA GLN A 67 1.17 -3.58 0.68
C GLN A 67 -0.28 -4.05 0.71
N GLU A 68 -0.67 -4.83 1.72
CA GLU A 68 -2.04 -5.30 1.90
C GLU A 68 -3.01 -4.13 2.12
N ARG A 69 -2.60 -3.12 2.89
CA ARG A 69 -3.38 -1.88 3.02
C ARG A 69 -3.56 -1.19 1.67
N ASP A 70 -2.53 -1.16 0.83
CA ASP A 70 -2.61 -0.49 -0.47
C ASP A 70 -3.48 -1.27 -1.45
N VAL A 71 -3.44 -2.61 -1.43
CA VAL A 71 -4.39 -3.47 -2.14
C VAL A 71 -5.83 -3.18 -1.69
N PHE A 72 -6.08 -3.12 -0.38
CA PHE A 72 -7.39 -2.77 0.15
C PHE A 72 -7.89 -1.41 -0.36
N ARG A 73 -7.01 -0.40 -0.37
CA ARG A 73 -7.31 0.94 -0.89
C ARG A 73 -7.64 0.94 -2.38
N GLN A 74 -7.03 0.07 -3.16
CA GLN A 74 -7.37 -0.10 -4.59
C GLN A 74 -8.73 -0.77 -4.74
N LEU A 75 -9.00 -1.83 -3.96
CA LEU A 75 -10.26 -2.54 -4.00
C LEU A 75 -11.46 -1.63 -3.70
N ILE A 76 -11.38 -0.80 -2.66
CA ILE A 76 -12.49 0.11 -2.29
C ILE A 76 -12.72 1.25 -3.29
N ARG A 77 -11.78 1.51 -4.22
CA ARG A 77 -11.96 2.47 -5.33
C ARG A 77 -12.75 1.87 -6.50
N ILE A 78 -13.00 0.56 -6.47
CA ILE A 78 -13.76 -0.12 -7.51
C ILE A 78 -15.24 0.10 -7.28
N ASN A 79 -15.97 0.48 -8.31
CA ASN A 79 -17.39 0.72 -8.22
C ASN A 79 -18.14 -0.55 -7.76
N GLY A 80 -18.86 -0.45 -6.65
CA GLY A 80 -19.60 -1.57 -6.04
C GLY A 80 -18.77 -2.47 -5.12
N VAL A 81 -17.51 -2.11 -4.82
CA VAL A 81 -16.71 -2.77 -3.78
C VAL A 81 -16.67 -1.86 -2.54
N GLY A 82 -17.44 -2.19 -1.54
CA GLY A 82 -17.36 -1.53 -0.24
C GLY A 82 -16.26 -2.11 0.64
N ALA A 83 -15.90 -1.42 1.72
CA ALA A 83 -14.84 -1.83 2.64
C ALA A 83 -15.03 -3.26 3.20
N LYS A 84 -16.27 -3.64 3.57
CA LYS A 84 -16.56 -5.00 4.05
C LYS A 84 -16.32 -6.07 2.98
N MET A 85 -16.68 -5.79 1.73
CA MET A 85 -16.41 -6.71 0.62
C MET A 85 -14.93 -6.84 0.34
N ALA A 86 -14.18 -5.72 0.33
CA ALA A 86 -12.73 -5.73 0.17
C ALA A 86 -12.05 -6.54 1.28
N LEU A 87 -12.49 -6.37 2.54
CA LEU A 87 -11.98 -7.15 3.68
C LEU A 87 -12.28 -8.65 3.52
N ALA A 88 -13.48 -9.01 3.06
CA ALA A 88 -13.85 -10.39 2.79
C ALA A 88 -13.03 -11.00 1.65
N MET A 89 -12.73 -10.23 0.59
CA MET A 89 -11.84 -10.66 -0.49
C MET A 89 -10.43 -10.96 0.05
N MET A 90 -9.86 -10.06 0.82
CA MET A 90 -8.52 -10.23 1.43
C MET A 90 -8.47 -11.29 2.54
N SER A 91 -9.63 -11.62 3.13
CA SER A 91 -9.76 -12.74 4.07
C SER A 91 -9.82 -14.11 3.36
N THR A 92 -10.24 -14.13 2.09
CA THR A 92 -10.45 -15.36 1.32
C THR A 92 -9.23 -15.69 0.45
N MET A 93 -8.53 -14.69 -0.05
CA MET A 93 -7.39 -14.84 -0.95
C MET A 93 -6.34 -13.76 -0.69
N SER A 94 -5.07 -14.13 -0.86
CA SER A 94 -3.94 -13.21 -0.78
C SER A 94 -3.90 -12.25 -1.98
N ALA A 95 -3.14 -11.17 -1.87
CA ALA A 95 -2.95 -10.23 -2.97
C ALA A 95 -2.40 -10.87 -4.26
N PRO A 96 -1.39 -11.77 -4.22
CA PRO A 96 -0.95 -12.52 -5.39
C PRO A 96 -2.03 -13.41 -6.01
N GLU A 97 -2.81 -14.12 -5.18
CA GLU A 97 -3.91 -14.97 -5.67
C GLU A 97 -5.01 -14.15 -6.34
N LEU A 98 -5.33 -12.98 -5.78
CA LEU A 98 -6.29 -12.05 -6.36
C LEU A 98 -5.79 -11.54 -7.72
N LYS A 99 -4.50 -11.17 -7.82
CA LYS A 99 -3.86 -10.76 -9.07
C LYS A 99 -3.95 -11.88 -10.11
N GLN A 100 -3.54 -13.08 -9.75
CA GLN A 100 -3.60 -14.24 -10.63
C GLN A 100 -5.03 -14.52 -11.11
N ALA A 101 -6.03 -14.42 -10.23
CA ALA A 101 -7.44 -14.60 -10.60
C ALA A 101 -7.90 -13.56 -11.62
N VAL A 102 -7.43 -12.31 -11.52
CA VAL A 102 -7.72 -11.22 -12.47
C VAL A 102 -7.03 -11.46 -13.81
N GLU A 103 -5.76 -11.83 -13.82
CA GLU A 103 -4.97 -12.08 -15.04
C GLU A 103 -5.50 -13.27 -15.83
N THR A 104 -5.96 -14.33 -15.12
CA THR A 104 -6.49 -15.55 -15.73
C THR A 104 -8.00 -15.56 -15.95
N ASP A 105 -8.70 -14.43 -15.72
CA ASP A 105 -10.18 -14.33 -15.79
C ASP A 105 -10.89 -15.38 -14.94
N ASN A 106 -10.36 -15.73 -13.78
CA ASN A 106 -10.90 -16.81 -12.94
C ASN A 106 -12.10 -16.35 -12.09
N GLU A 107 -13.29 -16.38 -12.69
CA GLU A 107 -14.55 -16.06 -11.99
C GLU A 107 -14.76 -16.94 -10.76
N VAL A 108 -14.40 -18.23 -10.85
CA VAL A 108 -14.63 -19.21 -9.78
C VAL A 108 -13.86 -18.83 -8.52
N ALA A 109 -12.64 -18.33 -8.67
CA ALA A 109 -11.85 -17.86 -7.54
C ALA A 109 -12.56 -16.73 -6.78
N LEU A 110 -13.08 -15.74 -7.50
CA LEU A 110 -13.80 -14.60 -6.90
C LEU A 110 -15.16 -14.99 -6.28
N THR A 111 -15.84 -15.98 -6.82
CA THR A 111 -17.12 -16.45 -6.24
C THR A 111 -16.97 -17.22 -4.93
N ARG A 112 -15.73 -17.57 -4.52
CA ARG A 112 -15.46 -18.10 -3.18
C ARG A 112 -15.62 -17.05 -2.08
N VAL A 113 -15.54 -15.78 -2.44
CA VAL A 113 -15.70 -14.68 -1.49
C VAL A 113 -17.16 -14.54 -1.11
N PRO A 114 -17.51 -14.56 0.20
CA PRO A 114 -18.87 -14.38 0.65
C PRO A 114 -19.48 -13.08 0.11
N GLY A 115 -20.66 -13.17 -0.49
CA GLY A 115 -21.38 -12.03 -1.07
C GLY A 115 -20.99 -11.69 -2.52
N ILE A 116 -20.05 -12.42 -3.14
CA ILE A 116 -19.70 -12.25 -4.55
C ILE A 116 -20.36 -13.37 -5.37
N GLY A 117 -21.43 -13.02 -6.10
CA GLY A 117 -22.05 -13.90 -7.08
C GLY A 117 -21.39 -13.81 -8.46
N LYS A 118 -21.75 -14.73 -9.37
CA LYS A 118 -21.16 -14.82 -10.73
C LYS A 118 -21.17 -13.48 -11.49
N LYS A 119 -22.29 -12.75 -11.51
CA LYS A 119 -22.37 -11.44 -12.19
C LYS A 119 -21.43 -10.39 -11.57
N THR A 120 -21.30 -10.40 -10.25
CA THR A 120 -20.40 -9.50 -9.53
C THR A 120 -18.95 -9.86 -9.81
N ALA A 121 -18.60 -11.15 -9.82
CA ALA A 121 -17.27 -11.63 -10.15
C ALA A 121 -16.84 -11.20 -11.56
N GLN A 122 -17.68 -11.38 -12.56
CA GLN A 122 -17.42 -10.95 -13.93
C GLN A 122 -17.15 -9.45 -14.04
N ARG A 123 -17.99 -8.64 -13.39
CA ARG A 123 -17.80 -7.19 -13.38
C ARG A 123 -16.52 -6.81 -12.67
N LEU A 124 -16.19 -7.44 -11.53
CA LEU A 124 -14.97 -7.18 -10.78
C LEU A 124 -13.72 -7.53 -11.59
N LEU A 125 -13.71 -8.63 -12.33
CA LEU A 125 -12.59 -8.98 -13.21
C LEU A 125 -12.30 -7.88 -14.23
N ILE A 126 -13.35 -7.35 -14.87
CA ILE A 126 -13.21 -6.26 -15.86
C ILE A 126 -12.67 -4.99 -15.20
N GLU A 127 -13.20 -4.62 -14.04
CA GLU A 127 -12.82 -3.41 -13.31
C GLU A 127 -11.41 -3.48 -12.70
N LEU A 128 -10.96 -4.69 -12.31
CA LEU A 128 -9.64 -4.94 -11.73
C LEU A 128 -8.54 -5.03 -12.79
N LYS A 129 -8.89 -5.47 -14.02
CA LYS A 129 -7.93 -5.49 -15.13
C LYS A 129 -7.34 -4.10 -15.36
N GLY A 130 -6.02 -4.01 -15.42
CA GLY A 130 -5.29 -2.75 -15.61
C GLY A 130 -5.13 -1.88 -14.36
N LYS A 131 -5.79 -2.19 -13.23
CA LYS A 131 -5.57 -1.47 -11.96
C LYS A 131 -4.53 -2.15 -11.08
N PHE A 132 -4.31 -3.46 -11.23
CA PHE A 132 -3.29 -4.20 -10.49
C PHE A 132 -1.86 -3.91 -10.97
N ASP A 133 -1.65 -3.53 -12.22
CA ASP A 133 -0.33 -3.16 -12.76
C ASP A 133 0.30 -1.97 -12.02
N ASN A 134 -0.54 -1.08 -11.46
CA ASN A 134 -0.10 0.06 -10.66
C ASN A 134 0.26 -0.30 -9.20
N ILE A 135 -0.13 -1.48 -8.69
CA ILE A 135 0.16 -1.91 -7.32
C ILE A 135 1.62 -2.33 -7.17
N GLU A 136 2.17 -3.00 -8.18
CA GLU A 136 3.58 -3.40 -8.20
C GLU A 136 4.53 -2.20 -8.27
N SER A 137 4.13 -1.15 -8.98
CA SER A 137 4.93 0.08 -9.08
C SER A 137 5.05 0.82 -7.74
N SER A 138 4.05 0.68 -6.85
CA SER A 138 4.06 1.34 -5.54
C SER A 138 4.63 0.45 -4.42
N GLY A 139 4.54 -0.88 -4.54
CA GLY A 139 4.94 -1.84 -3.50
C GLY A 139 6.35 -2.39 -3.71
N GLY A 140 6.77 -2.58 -4.95
CA GLY A 140 8.05 -3.22 -5.27
C GLY A 140 9.27 -2.47 -4.72
N LEU A 141 9.18 -1.15 -4.59
CA LEU A 141 10.28 -0.34 -4.05
C LEU A 141 10.43 -0.55 -2.52
N PHE A 142 9.32 -0.66 -1.79
CA PHE A 142 9.34 -0.89 -0.33
C PHE A 142 9.74 -2.32 0.02
N GLU A 143 9.34 -3.32 -0.77
CA GLU A 143 9.70 -4.73 -0.56
C GLU A 143 11.20 -4.95 -0.81
N VAL A 144 11.78 -4.25 -1.80
CA VAL A 144 13.22 -4.21 -2.03
C VAL A 144 13.95 -3.57 -0.83
N LEU A 145 13.36 -2.55 -0.19
CA LEU A 145 13.96 -1.86 0.96
C LEU A 145 13.82 -2.65 2.27
N GLU A 146 12.72 -3.37 2.50
CA GLU A 146 12.55 -4.22 3.69
C GLU A 146 13.38 -5.53 3.62
N GLY A 147 13.60 -6.06 2.41
CA GLY A 147 14.39 -7.28 2.19
C GLY A 147 15.89 -7.06 2.03
N MET A 148 16.36 -5.83 1.85
CA MET A 148 17.78 -5.52 1.70
C MET A 148 18.44 -5.24 3.05
N PRO A 149 19.67 -5.80 3.29
CA PRO A 149 20.47 -5.36 4.42
C PRO A 149 20.71 -3.84 4.30
N LYS A 150 20.66 -3.13 5.43
CA LYS A 150 20.82 -1.65 5.49
C LYS A 150 22.02 -1.08 4.72
N SER A 151 22.97 -1.92 4.31
CA SER A 151 24.12 -1.56 3.46
C SER A 151 23.79 -1.37 1.97
N ALA A 152 22.61 -1.81 1.50
CA ALA A 152 22.20 -1.67 0.10
C ALA A 152 21.25 -0.48 -0.16
N ALA A 153 20.79 0.20 0.90
CA ALA A 153 19.92 1.39 0.82
C ALA A 153 20.58 2.62 0.17
N GLY A 154 21.86 2.54 -0.18
CA GLY A 154 22.61 3.59 -0.87
C GLY A 154 23.02 3.22 -2.30
N SER A 155 22.44 2.16 -2.89
CA SER A 155 22.76 1.86 -4.29
C SER A 155 22.12 2.92 -5.20
N GLU A 156 22.90 3.40 -6.14
CA GLU A 156 22.55 4.47 -7.08
C GLU A 156 21.19 4.22 -7.78
N GLY A 157 20.89 2.97 -8.13
CA GLY A 157 19.63 2.59 -8.76
C GLY A 157 18.41 2.78 -7.85
N VAL A 158 18.53 2.54 -6.55
CA VAL A 158 17.47 2.73 -5.57
C VAL A 158 17.17 4.21 -5.38
N ILE A 159 18.21 5.04 -5.23
CA ILE A 159 18.08 6.50 -5.10
C ILE A 159 17.36 7.10 -6.32
N LEU A 160 17.70 6.67 -7.51
CA LEU A 160 17.07 7.15 -8.75
C LEU A 160 15.59 6.78 -8.81
N ALA A 161 15.24 5.54 -8.49
CA ALA A 161 13.85 5.08 -8.49
C ALA A 161 12.99 5.78 -7.43
N GLU A 162 13.55 6.07 -6.25
CA GLU A 162 12.88 6.84 -5.20
C GLU A 162 12.60 8.28 -5.63
N VAL A 163 13.59 8.95 -6.25
CA VAL A 163 13.42 10.33 -6.75
C VAL A 163 12.41 10.38 -7.88
N GLU A 164 12.42 9.42 -8.81
CA GLU A 164 11.43 9.32 -9.89
C GLU A 164 10.02 9.14 -9.34
N SER A 165 9.83 8.20 -8.39
CA SER A 165 8.54 7.98 -7.72
C SER A 165 8.05 9.22 -6.97
N ALA A 166 8.94 9.95 -6.30
CA ALA A 166 8.60 11.19 -5.61
C ALA A 166 8.12 12.27 -6.59
N LEU A 167 8.79 12.44 -7.74
CA LEU A 167 8.40 13.42 -8.76
C LEU A 167 7.05 13.09 -9.39
N ILE A 168 6.79 11.80 -9.68
CA ILE A 168 5.49 11.34 -10.19
C ILE A 168 4.38 11.63 -9.18
N SER A 169 4.64 11.40 -7.88
CA SER A 169 3.68 11.70 -6.81
C SER A 169 3.38 13.19 -6.66
N LEU A 170 4.32 14.06 -7.03
CA LEU A 170 4.16 15.51 -7.10
C LEU A 170 3.44 15.99 -8.37
N GLY A 171 3.10 15.05 -9.30
CA GLY A 171 2.32 15.34 -10.51
C GLY A 171 3.12 15.56 -11.77
N TYR A 172 4.44 15.38 -11.74
CA TYR A 172 5.26 15.42 -12.95
C TYR A 172 5.07 14.16 -13.81
N ARG A 173 5.19 14.27 -15.13
CA ARG A 173 5.11 13.12 -16.04
C ARG A 173 6.41 12.32 -16.00
N ASP A 174 6.33 11.01 -16.23
CA ASP A 174 7.50 10.10 -16.23
C ASP A 174 8.67 10.64 -17.06
N LYS A 175 8.40 11.09 -18.28
CA LYS A 175 9.42 11.65 -19.19
C LYS A 175 10.05 12.93 -18.67
N GLU A 176 9.28 13.76 -17.95
CA GLU A 176 9.76 15.01 -17.35
C GLU A 176 10.62 14.69 -16.13
N ALA A 177 10.19 13.75 -15.29
CA ALA A 177 10.94 13.28 -14.14
C ALA A 177 12.30 12.69 -14.53
N GLN A 178 12.32 11.78 -15.49
CA GLN A 178 13.56 11.17 -16.00
C GLN A 178 14.52 12.19 -16.61
N LYS A 179 14.01 13.13 -17.39
CA LYS A 179 14.81 14.20 -17.99
C LYS A 179 15.43 15.10 -16.93
N ALA A 180 14.66 15.47 -15.91
CA ALA A 180 15.11 16.33 -14.82
C ALA A 180 16.15 15.62 -13.93
N ILE A 181 15.95 14.33 -13.63
CA ILE A 181 16.92 13.51 -12.89
C ILE A 181 18.25 13.44 -13.65
N LYS A 182 18.19 13.19 -14.96
CA LYS A 182 19.38 13.14 -15.80
C LYS A 182 20.13 14.49 -15.81
N ALA A 183 19.40 15.58 -16.00
CA ALA A 183 19.98 16.93 -15.98
C ALA A 183 20.59 17.27 -14.61
N ALA A 184 19.94 16.90 -13.50
CA ALA A 184 20.47 17.11 -12.16
C ALA A 184 21.79 16.37 -11.96
N ARG A 185 21.93 15.15 -12.47
CA ARG A 185 23.15 14.34 -12.37
C ARG A 185 24.31 14.80 -13.25
N GLU A 186 24.02 15.49 -14.33
CA GLU A 186 25.04 16.08 -15.20
C GLU A 186 25.70 17.31 -14.55
N THR A 187 25.16 17.85 -13.46
CA THR A 187 25.78 18.94 -12.70
C THR A 187 26.90 18.44 -11.81
N GLU A 188 27.93 19.28 -11.54
CA GLU A 188 29.02 18.93 -10.59
C GLU A 188 28.48 18.55 -9.20
N ALA A 189 27.40 19.20 -8.74
CA ALA A 189 26.74 18.88 -7.49
C ALA A 189 26.03 17.50 -7.54
N GLY A 190 25.50 17.08 -8.71
CA GLY A 190 24.77 15.84 -8.90
C GLY A 190 25.65 14.59 -8.98
N GLN A 191 26.89 14.72 -9.41
CA GLN A 191 27.81 13.59 -9.60
C GLN A 191 28.24 12.90 -8.30
N ASN A 192 28.21 13.62 -7.17
CA ASN A 192 28.64 13.12 -5.86
C ASN A 192 27.47 12.89 -4.87
N ILE A 193 26.22 12.91 -5.32
CA ILE A 193 25.06 12.72 -4.46
C ILE A 193 24.87 11.24 -4.15
N VAL A 194 24.85 10.91 -2.85
CA VAL A 194 24.73 9.56 -2.29
C VAL A 194 23.41 9.38 -1.54
N ASP A 195 22.52 10.39 -1.52
CA ASP A 195 21.24 10.34 -0.81
C ASP A 195 20.08 10.88 -1.65
N THR A 196 18.90 10.29 -1.43
CA THR A 196 17.65 10.60 -2.14
C THR A 196 17.19 12.04 -1.94
N GLN A 197 17.39 12.62 -0.74
CA GLN A 197 16.89 13.96 -0.43
C GLN A 197 17.65 15.03 -1.19
N SER A 198 18.99 14.92 -1.23
CA SER A 198 19.85 15.85 -1.96
C SER A 198 19.59 15.79 -3.46
N LEU A 199 19.43 14.58 -4.02
CA LEU A 199 19.13 14.42 -5.44
C LEU A 199 17.72 14.96 -5.79
N LEU A 200 16.72 14.69 -4.96
CA LEU A 200 15.37 15.21 -5.16
C LEU A 200 15.35 16.75 -5.14
N LYS A 201 16.03 17.37 -4.16
CA LYS A 201 16.13 18.83 -4.05
C LYS A 201 16.77 19.45 -5.29
N LEU A 202 17.87 18.85 -5.77
CA LEU A 202 18.56 19.33 -6.97
C LEU A 202 17.67 19.19 -8.22
N THR A 203 16.97 18.07 -8.34
CA THR A 203 16.06 17.81 -9.47
C THR A 203 14.88 18.79 -9.48
N LEU A 204 14.30 19.11 -8.32
CA LEU A 204 13.24 20.11 -8.20
C LEU A 204 13.73 21.52 -8.55
N GLN A 205 14.96 21.87 -8.19
CA GLN A 205 15.58 23.15 -8.60
C GLN A 205 15.74 23.23 -10.12
N GLN A 206 16.13 22.13 -10.77
CA GLN A 206 16.20 22.09 -12.24
C GLN A 206 14.83 22.26 -12.88
N LEU A 207 13.79 21.63 -12.33
CA LEU A 207 12.41 21.76 -12.83
C LEU A 207 11.81 23.15 -12.63
N SER A 208 12.25 23.90 -11.59
CA SER A 208 11.80 25.28 -11.36
C SER A 208 12.46 26.32 -12.30
N ASN A 209 13.52 25.93 -13.00
CA ASN A 209 14.25 26.78 -13.95
C ASN A 209 13.79 26.56 -15.41
N PHE A 210 12.80 25.71 -15.64
CA PHE A 210 12.11 25.50 -16.90
C PHE A 210 10.71 26.12 -16.86
#